data_a5be0d8347e983a81134345afa459ad6
#
_entry.id   a5be0d8347e983a81134345afa459ad6
#
_cell.length_a   1.000
_cell.length_b   1.000
_cell.length_c   1.000
_cell.angle_alpha   90.00
_cell.angle_beta   90.00
_cell.angle_gamma   90.00
#
_symmetry.space_group_name_H-M   'P 1'
#
loop_
_entity.id
_entity.type
_entity.pdbx_description
1 polymer ?
#
loop_
_entity_poly.entity_id
_entity_poly.type
_entity_poly.pdbx_seq_one_letter_code
_entity_poly.pdbx_strand_id
1 'polypeptide(L)'
;MKNTVLITGGAQRIGAIISERIAREGWNVIIHYNKSRNKAFNLKKKLSSYKINSCCIKADLSKESDLKKLFTYAKKEMGSVNCLINNASTFELDSIENIKKKNWDYHLNTNVWAPIFLIQQFIKNLPKKSNGNIINILDQRVVNLTPFFTTYTLTKSVLWTLTQILALSLAPKIKVNAIGPGPTFSSKRQTSKQFKNQYMKVPLKKAVDPNEIAEAVLFILNSNSLTGQLINIDSGQHLGWAQGNNKKIIDE
;
A
#
# COMPACT_ATOMS: atom_id res chain seq x y z
N MET A 1 -25.25 -7.71 -0.61
CA MET A 1 -24.08 -8.02 -1.50
C MET A 1 -22.83 -8.03 -0.63
N LYS A 2 -21.86 -8.90 -0.94
CA LYS A 2 -20.57 -8.90 -0.23
C LYS A 2 -19.78 -7.64 -0.61
N ASN A 3 -19.05 -7.05 0.33
CA ASN A 3 -18.14 -5.94 0.07
C ASN A 3 -17.00 -6.38 -0.87
N THR A 4 -16.53 -5.47 -1.70
CA THR A 4 -15.44 -5.71 -2.65
C THR A 4 -14.28 -4.75 -2.40
N VAL A 5 -13.05 -5.28 -2.35
CA VAL A 5 -11.83 -4.50 -2.20
C VAL A 5 -10.97 -4.58 -3.47
N LEU A 6 -10.43 -3.45 -3.91
CA LEU A 6 -9.36 -3.38 -4.90
C LEU A 6 -8.03 -3.14 -4.19
N ILE A 7 -7.07 -4.06 -4.39
CA ILE A 7 -5.74 -3.97 -3.78
C ILE A 7 -4.68 -3.82 -4.87
N THR A 8 -4.06 -2.64 -4.95
CA THR A 8 -2.95 -2.44 -5.89
C THR A 8 -1.71 -3.19 -5.41
N GLY A 9 -1.02 -3.90 -6.34
CA GLY A 9 0.09 -4.77 -5.94
C GLY A 9 -0.32 -5.93 -5.03
N GLY A 10 -1.59 -6.37 -5.11
CA GLY A 10 -2.20 -7.38 -4.23
C GLY A 10 -1.69 -8.81 -4.41
N ALA A 11 -0.76 -9.05 -5.35
CA ALA A 11 -0.34 -10.41 -5.72
C ALA A 11 0.85 -10.96 -4.93
N GLN A 12 1.55 -10.15 -4.16
CA GLN A 12 2.79 -10.56 -3.47
C GLN A 12 3.07 -9.71 -2.23
N ARG A 13 3.97 -10.23 -1.36
CA ARG A 13 4.44 -9.53 -0.15
C ARG A 13 3.25 -9.07 0.70
N ILE A 14 3.29 -7.85 1.26
CA ILE A 14 2.23 -7.27 2.07
C ILE A 14 0.87 -7.34 1.38
N GLY A 15 0.80 -6.96 0.09
CA GLY A 15 -0.46 -6.97 -0.66
C GLY A 15 -1.13 -8.34 -0.74
N ALA A 16 -0.35 -9.43 -0.89
CA ALA A 16 -0.93 -10.79 -0.93
C ALA A 16 -1.50 -11.22 0.44
N ILE A 17 -0.83 -10.85 1.52
CA ILE A 17 -1.27 -11.16 2.88
C ILE A 17 -2.53 -10.38 3.23
N ILE A 18 -2.58 -9.09 2.87
CA ILE A 18 -3.81 -8.30 3.00
C ILE A 18 -4.94 -8.91 2.18
N SER A 19 -4.67 -9.29 0.91
CA SER A 19 -5.68 -9.91 0.03
C SER A 19 -6.27 -11.18 0.64
N GLU A 20 -5.42 -12.05 1.18
CA GLU A 20 -5.85 -13.28 1.82
C GLU A 20 -6.62 -13.01 3.11
N ARG A 21 -6.13 -12.11 3.95
CA ARG A 21 -6.77 -11.82 5.24
C ARG A 21 -8.17 -11.23 5.08
N ILE A 22 -8.35 -10.31 4.12
CA ILE A 22 -9.66 -9.72 3.81
C ILE A 22 -10.60 -10.76 3.19
N ALA A 23 -10.08 -11.66 2.35
CA ALA A 23 -10.87 -12.74 1.77
C ALA A 23 -11.45 -13.69 2.85
N ARG A 24 -10.69 -13.98 3.92
CA ARG A 24 -11.15 -14.76 5.08
C ARG A 24 -12.32 -14.09 5.81
N GLU A 25 -12.42 -12.77 5.78
CA GLU A 25 -13.58 -12.01 6.29
C GLU A 25 -14.77 -11.98 5.30
N GLY A 26 -14.68 -12.74 4.23
CA GLY A 26 -15.79 -12.90 3.28
C GLY A 26 -15.89 -11.77 2.22
N TRP A 27 -14.92 -10.88 2.11
CA TRP A 27 -14.90 -9.85 1.09
C TRP A 27 -14.47 -10.42 -0.27
N ASN A 28 -15.06 -9.90 -1.33
CA ASN A 28 -14.58 -10.12 -2.68
C ASN A 28 -13.27 -9.33 -2.91
N VAL A 29 -12.31 -9.92 -3.64
CA VAL A 29 -10.96 -9.34 -3.79
C VAL A 29 -10.58 -9.16 -5.26
N ILE A 30 -10.22 -7.93 -5.61
CA ILE A 30 -9.61 -7.61 -6.90
C ILE A 30 -8.10 -7.48 -6.69
N ILE A 31 -7.35 -8.41 -7.27
CA ILE A 31 -5.90 -8.50 -7.17
C ILE A 31 -5.28 -7.78 -8.37
N HIS A 32 -4.81 -6.56 -8.18
CA HIS A 32 -4.01 -5.91 -9.21
C HIS A 32 -2.56 -6.38 -9.16
N TYR A 33 -1.95 -6.60 -10.33
CA TYR A 33 -0.54 -6.92 -10.51
C TYR A 33 0.05 -6.26 -11.77
N ASN A 34 1.37 -6.01 -11.79
CA ASN A 34 2.08 -5.57 -12.99
C ASN A 34 2.80 -6.77 -13.65
N LYS A 35 3.87 -7.28 -13.02
CA LYS A 35 4.73 -8.34 -13.58
C LYS A 35 4.52 -9.72 -12.93
N SER A 36 3.86 -9.81 -11.79
CA SER A 36 3.75 -11.02 -10.96
C SER A 36 2.52 -11.88 -11.31
N ARG A 37 2.33 -12.19 -12.60
CA ARG A 37 1.16 -12.96 -13.08
C ARG A 37 0.95 -14.29 -12.35
N ASN A 38 1.97 -15.14 -12.29
CA ASN A 38 1.85 -16.45 -11.66
C ASN A 38 1.46 -16.35 -10.19
N LYS A 39 2.05 -15.40 -9.45
CA LYS A 39 1.69 -15.17 -8.05
C LYS A 39 0.23 -14.70 -7.90
N ALA A 40 -0.25 -13.82 -8.80
CA ALA A 40 -1.62 -13.34 -8.78
C ALA A 40 -2.62 -14.48 -8.99
N PHE A 41 -2.39 -15.34 -9.98
CA PHE A 41 -3.29 -16.46 -10.28
C PHE A 41 -3.23 -17.56 -9.22
N ASN A 42 -2.05 -17.85 -8.65
CA ASN A 42 -1.92 -18.79 -7.53
C ASN A 42 -2.67 -18.28 -6.30
N LEU A 43 -2.56 -16.97 -6.00
CA LEU A 43 -3.32 -16.37 -4.91
C LEU A 43 -4.82 -16.46 -5.20
N LYS A 44 -5.28 -16.08 -6.40
CA LYS A 44 -6.69 -16.22 -6.79
C LYS A 44 -7.21 -17.64 -6.54
N LYS A 45 -6.44 -18.68 -6.97
CA LYS A 45 -6.78 -20.08 -6.73
C LYS A 45 -6.90 -20.38 -5.22
N LYS A 46 -5.98 -19.86 -4.40
CA LYS A 46 -6.07 -19.99 -2.93
C LYS A 46 -7.31 -19.31 -2.37
N LEU A 47 -7.64 -18.09 -2.84
CA LEU A 47 -8.80 -17.35 -2.35
C LEU A 47 -10.14 -18.03 -2.64
N SER A 48 -10.23 -18.89 -3.66
CA SER A 48 -11.48 -19.61 -3.97
C SER A 48 -11.98 -20.49 -2.83
N SER A 49 -11.09 -20.95 -1.94
CA SER A 49 -11.46 -21.74 -0.76
C SER A 49 -12.29 -20.96 0.28
N TYR A 50 -12.25 -19.62 0.25
CA TYR A 50 -12.99 -18.75 1.18
C TYR A 50 -14.42 -18.42 0.70
N LYS A 51 -14.90 -19.04 -0.37
CA LYS A 51 -16.26 -18.84 -0.94
C LYS A 51 -16.56 -17.37 -1.27
N ILE A 52 -15.56 -16.65 -1.76
CA ILE A 52 -15.66 -15.26 -2.25
C ILE A 52 -15.38 -15.20 -3.76
N ASN A 53 -15.80 -14.12 -4.40
CA ASN A 53 -15.39 -13.83 -5.76
C ASN A 53 -14.03 -13.12 -5.77
N SER A 54 -13.14 -13.50 -6.71
CA SER A 54 -11.89 -12.81 -6.89
C SER A 54 -11.49 -12.75 -8.35
N CYS A 55 -10.85 -11.67 -8.76
CA CYS A 55 -10.29 -11.52 -10.10
C CYS A 55 -8.87 -10.95 -10.03
N CYS A 56 -8.11 -11.18 -11.11
CA CYS A 56 -6.76 -10.67 -11.30
C CYS A 56 -6.75 -9.68 -12.45
N ILE A 57 -6.23 -8.48 -12.25
CA ILE A 57 -6.15 -7.44 -13.29
C ILE A 57 -4.70 -7.00 -13.44
N LYS A 58 -4.16 -7.12 -14.67
CA LYS A 58 -2.84 -6.61 -15.03
C LYS A 58 -2.93 -5.14 -15.40
N ALA A 59 -2.08 -4.32 -14.81
CA ALA A 59 -1.87 -2.93 -15.20
C ALA A 59 -0.46 -2.46 -14.83
N ASP A 60 0.09 -1.55 -15.62
CA ASP A 60 1.28 -0.77 -15.24
C ASP A 60 0.80 0.58 -14.71
N LEU A 61 0.89 0.77 -13.40
CA LEU A 61 0.38 1.97 -12.74
C LEU A 61 1.12 3.25 -13.15
N SER A 62 2.28 3.16 -13.78
CA SER A 62 2.97 4.32 -14.36
C SER A 62 2.34 4.82 -15.66
N LYS A 63 1.37 4.06 -16.22
CA LYS A 63 0.71 4.36 -17.49
C LYS A 63 -0.76 4.71 -17.30
N GLU A 64 -1.16 5.89 -17.69
CA GLU A 64 -2.55 6.36 -17.53
C GLU A 64 -3.56 5.48 -18.28
N SER A 65 -3.19 4.98 -19.47
CA SER A 65 -4.06 4.06 -20.24
C SER A 65 -4.40 2.79 -19.47
N ASP A 66 -3.43 2.26 -18.70
CA ASP A 66 -3.61 1.06 -17.90
C ASP A 66 -4.44 1.34 -16.64
N LEU A 67 -4.26 2.52 -16.04
CA LEU A 67 -5.10 2.98 -14.90
C LEU A 67 -6.58 3.07 -15.28
N LYS A 68 -6.88 3.65 -16.46
CA LYS A 68 -8.26 3.72 -16.98
C LYS A 68 -8.86 2.33 -17.15
N LYS A 69 -8.10 1.40 -17.74
CA LYS A 69 -8.53 0.00 -17.94
C LYS A 69 -8.72 -0.72 -16.60
N LEU A 70 -7.79 -0.56 -15.66
CA LEU A 70 -7.84 -1.24 -14.37
C LEU A 70 -9.19 -1.03 -13.68
N PHE A 71 -9.64 0.21 -13.54
CA PHE A 71 -10.89 0.50 -12.83
C PHE A 71 -12.13 0.06 -13.63
N THR A 72 -12.10 0.21 -14.95
CA THR A 72 -13.18 -0.26 -15.83
C THR A 72 -13.38 -1.77 -15.74
N TYR A 73 -12.28 -2.55 -15.79
CA TYR A 73 -12.34 -4.00 -15.62
C TYR A 73 -12.76 -4.40 -14.21
N ALA A 74 -12.26 -3.71 -13.18
CA ALA A 74 -12.67 -3.95 -11.81
C ALA A 74 -14.19 -3.85 -11.64
N LYS A 75 -14.78 -2.79 -12.18
CA LYS A 75 -16.22 -2.57 -12.14
C LYS A 75 -17.00 -3.61 -12.97
N LYS A 76 -16.48 -3.97 -14.14
CA LYS A 76 -17.12 -4.98 -15.01
C LYS A 76 -17.16 -6.36 -14.36
N GLU A 77 -16.04 -6.80 -13.77
CA GLU A 77 -15.89 -8.15 -13.23
C GLU A 77 -16.54 -8.31 -11.85
N MET A 78 -16.51 -7.25 -11.02
CA MET A 78 -16.83 -7.36 -9.59
C MET A 78 -17.94 -6.40 -9.14
N GLY A 79 -18.46 -5.56 -10.03
CA GLY A 79 -19.46 -4.54 -9.69
C GLY A 79 -18.87 -3.37 -8.88
N SER A 80 -19.54 -2.98 -7.81
CA SER A 80 -19.10 -1.86 -6.98
C SER A 80 -17.92 -2.22 -6.08
N VAL A 81 -16.93 -1.33 -6.00
CA VAL A 81 -15.79 -1.42 -5.10
C VAL A 81 -16.09 -0.59 -3.85
N ASN A 82 -16.02 -1.20 -2.67
CA ASN A 82 -16.31 -0.57 -1.37
C ASN A 82 -15.04 -0.15 -0.63
N CYS A 83 -13.89 -0.74 -0.98
CA CYS A 83 -12.60 -0.40 -0.40
C CYS A 83 -11.52 -0.34 -1.48
N LEU A 84 -10.69 0.69 -1.43
CA LEU A 84 -9.48 0.83 -2.25
C LEU A 84 -8.25 0.80 -1.33
N ILE A 85 -7.35 -0.15 -1.57
CA ILE A 85 -6.05 -0.23 -0.86
C ILE A 85 -4.94 0.11 -1.84
N ASN A 86 -4.34 1.28 -1.69
CA ASN A 86 -3.18 1.72 -2.45
C ASN A 86 -1.91 1.14 -1.80
N ASN A 87 -1.54 -0.08 -2.20
CA ASN A 87 -0.38 -0.80 -1.67
C ASN A 87 0.77 -0.88 -2.68
N ALA A 88 0.52 -0.84 -4.00
CA ALA A 88 1.59 -0.85 -4.99
C ALA A 88 2.52 0.35 -4.82
N SER A 89 3.83 0.10 -4.93
CA SER A 89 4.84 1.14 -4.84
C SER A 89 6.10 0.75 -5.61
N THR A 90 6.81 1.75 -6.11
CA THR A 90 8.20 1.64 -6.53
C THR A 90 9.09 2.15 -5.42
N PHE A 91 10.25 1.50 -5.23
CA PHE A 91 11.18 1.77 -4.15
C PHE A 91 12.60 1.63 -4.68
N GLU A 92 13.21 2.74 -5.11
CA GLU A 92 14.57 2.77 -5.64
C GLU A 92 15.44 3.69 -4.78
N LEU A 93 16.71 3.29 -4.64
CA LEU A 93 17.69 4.03 -3.86
C LEU A 93 18.13 5.28 -4.63
N ASP A 94 18.04 6.43 -4.00
CA ASP A 94 18.60 7.68 -4.44
C ASP A 94 18.96 8.59 -3.26
N SER A 95 19.67 9.67 -3.55
CA SER A 95 19.94 10.79 -2.65
C SER A 95 19.81 12.09 -3.46
N ILE A 96 19.77 13.24 -2.79
CA ILE A 96 19.68 14.54 -3.48
C ILE A 96 20.76 14.74 -4.55
N GLU A 97 21.93 14.11 -4.39
CA GLU A 97 23.08 14.24 -5.29
C GLU A 97 22.93 13.46 -6.60
N ASN A 98 22.04 12.42 -6.64
CA ASN A 98 22.00 11.49 -7.76
C ASN A 98 20.61 11.19 -8.31
N ILE A 99 19.60 11.98 -7.95
CA ILE A 99 18.24 11.85 -8.49
C ILE A 99 18.27 12.00 -10.02
N LYS A 100 17.72 10.98 -10.70
CA LYS A 100 17.54 11.02 -12.16
C LYS A 100 16.08 11.31 -12.49
N LYS A 101 15.84 12.22 -13.43
CA LYS A 101 14.48 12.59 -13.87
C LYS A 101 13.60 11.38 -14.21
N LYS A 102 14.16 10.38 -14.88
CA LYS A 102 13.46 9.13 -15.21
C LYS A 102 12.94 8.39 -13.95
N ASN A 103 13.77 8.30 -12.89
CA ASN A 103 13.37 7.63 -11.65
C ASN A 103 12.36 8.47 -10.88
N TRP A 104 12.54 9.79 -10.87
CA TRP A 104 11.60 10.75 -10.32
C TRP A 104 10.21 10.57 -10.95
N ASP A 105 10.11 10.63 -12.28
CA ASP A 105 8.84 10.46 -12.99
C ASP A 105 8.19 9.10 -12.71
N TYR A 106 8.99 8.05 -12.65
CA TYR A 106 8.50 6.71 -12.36
C TYR A 106 7.95 6.58 -10.93
N HIS A 107 8.64 7.16 -9.94
CA HIS A 107 8.14 7.22 -8.58
C HIS A 107 6.86 8.06 -8.47
N LEU A 108 6.83 9.26 -9.05
CA LEU A 108 5.65 10.13 -9.01
C LEU A 108 4.45 9.47 -9.68
N ASN A 109 4.63 8.92 -10.88
CA ASN A 109 3.54 8.29 -11.61
C ASN A 109 2.96 7.09 -10.85
N THR A 110 3.82 6.24 -10.28
CA THR A 110 3.37 5.01 -9.62
C THR A 110 2.87 5.25 -8.19
N ASN A 111 3.58 6.08 -7.40
CA ASN A 111 3.33 6.22 -5.97
C ASN A 111 2.38 7.38 -5.64
N VAL A 112 2.19 8.35 -6.55
CA VAL A 112 1.36 9.54 -6.32
C VAL A 112 0.20 9.60 -7.31
N TRP A 113 0.51 9.70 -8.62
CA TRP A 113 -0.53 9.89 -9.64
C TRP A 113 -1.50 8.71 -9.71
N ALA A 114 -0.98 7.47 -9.70
CA ALA A 114 -1.83 6.31 -9.75
C ALA A 114 -2.82 6.22 -8.56
N PRO A 115 -2.40 6.38 -7.29
CA PRO A 115 -3.34 6.50 -6.17
C PRO A 115 -4.38 7.60 -6.37
N ILE A 116 -3.98 8.82 -6.77
CA ILE A 116 -4.90 9.93 -7.02
C ILE A 116 -5.95 9.54 -8.07
N PHE A 117 -5.50 9.01 -9.20
CA PHE A 117 -6.39 8.60 -10.28
C PHE A 117 -7.38 7.51 -9.82
N LEU A 118 -6.88 6.47 -9.14
CA LEU A 118 -7.72 5.37 -8.64
C LEU A 118 -8.72 5.87 -7.59
N ILE A 119 -8.33 6.80 -6.72
CA ILE A 119 -9.23 7.44 -5.76
C ILE A 119 -10.32 8.21 -6.47
N GLN A 120 -10.01 9.00 -7.51
CA GLN A 120 -11.01 9.69 -8.32
C GLN A 120 -12.01 8.71 -8.95
N GLN A 121 -11.53 7.59 -9.49
CA GLN A 121 -12.40 6.57 -10.07
C GLN A 121 -13.23 5.87 -8.99
N PHE A 122 -12.65 5.60 -7.82
CA PHE A 122 -13.35 5.03 -6.68
C PHE A 122 -14.52 5.91 -6.24
N ILE A 123 -14.28 7.20 -6.04
CA ILE A 123 -15.32 8.19 -5.66
C ILE A 123 -16.46 8.23 -6.68
N LYS A 124 -16.12 8.33 -7.98
CA LYS A 124 -17.09 8.39 -9.08
C LYS A 124 -17.98 7.15 -9.19
N ASN A 125 -17.45 5.98 -8.78
CA ASN A 125 -18.13 4.70 -8.95
C ASN A 125 -18.70 4.11 -7.66
N LEU A 126 -18.46 4.74 -6.51
CA LEU A 126 -19.06 4.32 -5.25
C LEU A 126 -20.58 4.60 -5.28
N PRO A 127 -21.42 3.58 -5.05
CA PRO A 127 -22.88 3.79 -5.06
C PRO A 127 -23.33 4.86 -4.06
N LYS A 128 -24.35 5.66 -4.42
CA LYS A 128 -24.83 6.78 -3.59
C LYS A 128 -25.16 6.37 -2.14
N LYS A 129 -25.73 5.19 -1.96
CA LYS A 129 -26.15 4.65 -0.65
C LYS A 129 -25.06 3.86 0.09
N SER A 130 -23.85 3.73 -0.49
CA SER A 130 -22.75 2.97 0.12
C SER A 130 -21.72 3.88 0.75
N ASN A 131 -21.17 3.44 1.88
CA ASN A 131 -19.98 4.03 2.45
C ASN A 131 -18.74 3.36 1.86
N GLY A 132 -17.61 4.09 1.84
CA GLY A 132 -16.35 3.62 1.30
C GLY A 132 -15.19 3.71 2.27
N ASN A 133 -14.12 2.97 1.98
CA ASN A 133 -12.85 3.05 2.69
C ASN A 133 -11.70 3.19 1.69
N ILE A 134 -10.76 4.08 1.99
CA ILE A 134 -9.49 4.19 1.29
C ILE A 134 -8.38 3.97 2.32
N ILE A 135 -7.47 3.05 2.03
CA ILE A 135 -6.32 2.76 2.87
C ILE A 135 -5.06 2.91 2.03
N ASN A 136 -4.18 3.83 2.43
CA ASN A 136 -2.90 4.05 1.78
C ASN A 136 -1.79 3.34 2.54
N ILE A 137 -1.09 2.39 1.90
CA ILE A 137 0.10 1.78 2.49
C ILE A 137 1.28 2.74 2.21
N LEU A 138 1.70 3.40 3.28
CA LEU A 138 2.80 4.36 3.27
C LEU A 138 4.13 3.68 3.62
N ASP A 139 4.89 4.32 4.44
CA ASP A 139 6.13 3.89 5.06
C ASP A 139 6.31 4.73 6.34
N GLN A 140 6.93 4.17 7.36
CA GLN A 140 7.26 4.92 8.58
C GLN A 140 8.17 6.14 8.31
N ARG A 141 8.88 6.15 7.15
CA ARG A 141 9.72 7.28 6.73
C ARG A 141 8.98 8.60 6.59
N VAL A 142 7.66 8.61 6.48
CA VAL A 142 6.89 9.86 6.45
C VAL A 142 6.91 10.62 7.77
N VAL A 143 7.26 9.94 8.86
CA VAL A 143 7.40 10.52 10.22
C VAL A 143 8.82 10.40 10.78
N ASN A 144 9.70 9.61 10.13
CA ASN A 144 11.10 9.44 10.52
C ASN A 144 12.00 9.47 9.27
N LEU A 145 12.41 10.67 8.87
CA LEU A 145 13.11 10.92 7.62
C LEU A 145 14.53 10.35 7.61
N THR A 146 15.00 9.99 6.42
CA THR A 146 16.38 9.57 6.17
C THR A 146 16.95 10.38 4.99
N PRO A 147 18.28 10.55 4.88
CA PRO A 147 18.88 11.25 3.74
C PRO A 147 18.86 10.44 2.43
N PHE A 148 18.46 9.16 2.51
CA PHE A 148 18.39 8.23 1.39
C PHE A 148 16.94 7.96 0.98
N PHE A 149 16.75 7.41 -0.23
CA PHE A 149 15.44 7.16 -0.80
C PHE A 149 14.61 8.44 -0.92
N THR A 150 15.28 9.53 -1.29
CA THR A 150 14.71 10.89 -1.29
C THR A 150 13.43 10.95 -2.10
N THR A 151 13.48 10.51 -3.37
CA THR A 151 12.29 10.53 -4.25
C THR A 151 11.15 9.68 -3.70
N TYR A 152 11.46 8.48 -3.22
CA TYR A 152 10.47 7.59 -2.63
C TYR A 152 9.82 8.23 -1.40
N THR A 153 10.63 8.75 -0.47
CA THR A 153 10.15 9.39 0.77
C THR A 153 9.24 10.57 0.44
N LEU A 154 9.63 11.42 -0.50
CA LEU A 154 8.79 12.53 -0.97
C LEU A 154 7.43 12.03 -1.48
N THR A 155 7.40 10.95 -2.28
CA THR A 155 6.12 10.42 -2.79
C THR A 155 5.23 9.87 -1.69
N LYS A 156 5.80 9.23 -0.67
CA LYS A 156 5.05 8.74 0.49
C LYS A 156 4.55 9.88 1.38
N SER A 157 5.33 10.94 1.55
CA SER A 157 4.91 12.14 2.28
C SER A 157 3.77 12.87 1.59
N VAL A 158 3.81 12.98 0.25
CA VAL A 158 2.67 13.51 -0.54
C VAL A 158 1.42 12.66 -0.31
N LEU A 159 1.53 11.33 -0.33
CA LEU A 159 0.38 10.45 -0.12
C LEU A 159 -0.13 10.51 1.33
N TRP A 160 0.74 10.78 2.32
CA TRP A 160 0.33 11.05 3.70
C TRP A 160 -0.48 12.34 3.80
N THR A 161 0.01 13.44 3.26
CA THR A 161 -0.72 14.72 3.21
C THR A 161 -2.06 14.55 2.49
N LEU A 162 -2.06 13.84 1.35
CA LEU A 162 -3.29 13.54 0.60
C LEU A 162 -4.30 12.73 1.44
N THR A 163 -3.84 11.79 2.27
CA THR A 163 -4.70 11.03 3.19
C THR A 163 -5.49 11.96 4.11
N GLN A 164 -4.83 12.96 4.69
CA GLN A 164 -5.46 13.93 5.59
C GLN A 164 -6.44 14.86 4.85
N ILE A 165 -6.04 15.38 3.68
CA ILE A 165 -6.91 16.20 2.83
C ILE A 165 -8.19 15.44 2.45
N LEU A 166 -8.06 14.18 2.04
CA LEU A 166 -9.19 13.37 1.62
C LEU A 166 -10.07 12.94 2.79
N ALA A 167 -9.50 12.71 3.97
CA ALA A 167 -10.28 12.44 5.17
C ALA A 167 -11.23 13.60 5.52
N LEU A 168 -10.77 14.84 5.32
CA LEU A 168 -11.59 16.03 5.52
C LEU A 168 -12.65 16.17 4.41
N SER A 169 -12.25 16.01 3.15
CA SER A 169 -13.12 16.35 2.01
C SER A 169 -14.15 15.28 1.67
N LEU A 170 -13.93 14.01 2.08
CA LEU A 170 -14.78 12.88 1.71
C LEU A 170 -15.66 12.37 2.85
N ALA A 171 -15.46 12.88 4.07
CA ALA A 171 -16.33 12.57 5.20
C ALA A 171 -17.75 13.13 4.97
N PRO A 172 -18.80 12.53 5.53
CA PRO A 172 -18.79 11.26 6.31
C PRO A 172 -18.85 10.01 5.43
N LYS A 173 -18.92 10.13 4.13
CA LYS A 173 -19.22 9.05 3.19
C LYS A 173 -18.05 8.07 2.99
N ILE A 174 -16.82 8.57 2.99
CA ILE A 174 -15.62 7.77 2.76
C ILE A 174 -14.60 8.06 3.87
N LYS A 175 -14.17 7.02 4.55
CA LYS A 175 -13.05 7.08 5.50
C LYS A 175 -11.74 6.92 4.73
N VAL A 176 -10.74 7.71 5.08
CA VAL A 176 -9.41 7.65 4.46
C VAL A 176 -8.34 7.57 5.55
N ASN A 177 -7.59 6.49 5.57
CA ASN A 177 -6.54 6.25 6.56
C ASN A 177 -5.28 5.69 5.90
N ALA A 178 -4.21 5.60 6.65
CA ALA A 178 -2.93 5.09 6.21
C ALA A 178 -2.31 4.10 7.19
N ILE A 179 -1.47 3.22 6.68
CA ILE A 179 -0.61 2.35 7.47
C ILE A 179 0.84 2.64 7.06
N GLY A 180 1.72 2.79 8.04
CA GLY A 180 3.17 3.00 7.87
C GLY A 180 3.96 1.76 8.30
N PRO A 181 4.23 0.81 7.38
CA PRO A 181 5.05 -0.34 7.70
C PRO A 181 6.51 0.04 7.97
N GLY A 182 7.15 -0.71 8.88
CA GLY A 182 8.60 -0.77 9.04
C GLY A 182 9.22 -1.94 8.27
N PRO A 183 10.38 -2.45 8.74
CA PRO A 183 11.12 -3.53 8.09
C PRO A 183 10.34 -4.84 8.12
N THR A 184 9.59 -5.11 7.05
CA THR A 184 8.68 -6.28 6.93
C THR A 184 9.29 -7.41 6.10
N PHE A 185 9.95 -7.08 4.98
CA PHE A 185 10.60 -8.04 4.08
C PHE A 185 11.91 -7.45 3.59
N SER A 186 12.91 -8.28 3.37
CA SER A 186 14.14 -7.83 2.69
C SER A 186 13.83 -7.23 1.32
N SER A 187 14.51 -6.16 0.98
CA SER A 187 14.47 -5.60 -0.37
C SER A 187 15.30 -6.48 -1.33
N LYS A 188 15.16 -6.23 -2.63
CA LYS A 188 15.99 -6.93 -3.63
C LYS A 188 17.49 -6.59 -3.53
N ARG A 189 17.83 -5.51 -2.85
CA ARG A 189 19.20 -5.02 -2.66
C ARG A 189 19.85 -5.57 -1.39
N GLN A 190 19.04 -6.11 -0.47
CA GLN A 190 19.51 -6.57 0.83
C GLN A 190 19.78 -8.06 0.85
N THR A 191 20.88 -8.43 1.47
CA THR A 191 21.13 -9.80 1.96
C THR A 191 20.30 -10.06 3.23
N SER A 192 20.11 -11.33 3.58
CA SER A 192 19.43 -11.71 4.83
C SER A 192 20.13 -11.13 6.07
N LYS A 193 21.48 -11.03 6.04
CA LYS A 193 22.28 -10.43 7.13
C LYS A 193 22.01 -8.93 7.27
N GLN A 194 21.96 -8.20 6.15
CA GLN A 194 21.65 -6.77 6.13
C GLN A 194 20.23 -6.52 6.65
N PHE A 195 19.24 -7.28 6.19
CA PHE A 195 17.88 -7.17 6.71
C PHE A 195 17.78 -7.47 8.20
N LYS A 196 18.51 -8.50 8.69
CA LYS A 196 18.60 -8.78 10.12
C LYS A 196 19.19 -7.60 10.90
N ASN A 197 20.29 -7.03 10.40
CA ASN A 197 20.92 -5.86 11.02
C ASN A 197 19.97 -4.66 11.08
N GLN A 198 19.15 -4.44 10.05
CA GLN A 198 18.17 -3.36 10.01
C GLN A 198 17.13 -3.53 11.14
N TYR A 199 16.44 -4.66 11.22
CA TYR A 199 15.41 -4.82 12.25
C TYR A 199 15.96 -5.02 13.67
N MET A 200 17.21 -5.42 13.82
CA MET A 200 17.87 -5.44 15.14
C MET A 200 18.19 -4.05 15.69
N LYS A 201 18.13 -3.02 14.85
CA LYS A 201 18.34 -1.61 15.26
C LYS A 201 17.04 -0.90 15.68
N VAL A 202 15.86 -1.46 15.41
CA VAL A 202 14.60 -0.85 15.86
C VAL A 202 14.31 -1.21 17.32
N PRO A 203 13.50 -0.42 18.04
CA PRO A 203 13.25 -0.62 19.48
C PRO A 203 12.83 -2.04 19.86
N LEU A 204 11.90 -2.67 19.11
CA LEU A 204 11.46 -4.03 19.42
C LEU A 204 12.39 -5.13 18.89
N LYS A 205 13.48 -4.77 18.19
CA LYS A 205 14.50 -5.69 17.66
C LYS A 205 13.94 -6.87 16.87
N LYS A 206 12.85 -6.66 16.15
CA LYS A 206 12.20 -7.68 15.32
C LYS A 206 11.70 -7.07 14.00
N ALA A 207 11.70 -7.91 12.96
CA ALA A 207 10.99 -7.56 11.73
C ALA A 207 9.49 -7.47 11.99
N VAL A 208 8.81 -6.62 11.24
CA VAL A 208 7.35 -6.53 11.29
C VAL A 208 6.75 -7.80 10.69
N ASP A 209 5.84 -8.44 11.40
CA ASP A 209 5.02 -9.51 10.83
C ASP A 209 4.03 -8.89 9.85
N PRO A 210 4.04 -9.29 8.57
CA PRO A 210 3.09 -8.75 7.61
C PRO A 210 1.63 -9.09 7.93
N ASN A 211 1.35 -10.08 8.77
CA ASN A 211 0.00 -10.33 9.27
C ASN A 211 -0.48 -9.21 10.18
N GLU A 212 0.38 -8.60 10.98
CA GLU A 212 0.03 -7.43 11.82
C GLU A 212 -0.45 -6.26 10.95
N ILE A 213 0.16 -6.07 9.76
CA ILE A 213 -0.29 -5.04 8.79
C ILE A 213 -1.69 -5.38 8.26
N ALA A 214 -1.97 -6.65 7.97
CA ALA A 214 -3.29 -7.07 7.51
C ALA A 214 -4.36 -6.96 8.61
N GLU A 215 -4.02 -7.24 9.87
CA GLU A 215 -4.90 -6.98 11.01
C GLU A 215 -5.17 -5.49 11.21
N ALA A 216 -4.16 -4.62 11.02
CA ALA A 216 -4.37 -3.17 11.06
C ALA A 216 -5.33 -2.70 9.95
N VAL A 217 -5.27 -3.31 8.75
CA VAL A 217 -6.28 -3.04 7.70
C VAL A 217 -7.67 -3.40 8.18
N LEU A 218 -7.88 -4.56 8.79
CA LEU A 218 -9.18 -4.96 9.33
C LEU A 218 -9.64 -4.06 10.47
N PHE A 219 -8.74 -3.68 11.35
CA PHE A 219 -9.04 -2.71 12.41
C PHE A 219 -9.57 -1.41 11.83
N ILE A 220 -8.93 -0.85 10.79
CA ILE A 220 -9.38 0.37 10.10
C ILE A 220 -10.77 0.17 9.47
N LEU A 221 -10.99 -0.96 8.80
CA LEU A 221 -12.27 -1.25 8.15
C LEU A 221 -13.42 -1.32 9.16
N ASN A 222 -13.20 -1.92 10.32
CA ASN A 222 -14.19 -2.13 11.37
C ASN A 222 -14.37 -0.92 12.29
N SER A 223 -13.43 0.04 12.29
CA SER A 223 -13.50 1.24 13.14
C SER A 223 -14.36 2.32 12.51
N ASN A 224 -15.49 2.66 13.12
CA ASN A 224 -16.44 3.65 12.58
C ASN A 224 -15.98 5.10 12.74
N SER A 225 -15.20 5.41 13.76
CA SER A 225 -14.76 6.77 14.11
C SER A 225 -13.31 7.09 13.69
N LEU A 226 -12.70 6.24 12.85
CA LEU A 226 -11.30 6.39 12.44
C LEU A 226 -11.20 6.92 11.02
N THR A 227 -10.69 8.15 10.85
CA THR A 227 -10.35 8.75 9.55
C THR A 227 -9.19 9.73 9.70
N GLY A 228 -8.37 9.90 8.66
CA GLY A 228 -7.22 10.81 8.66
C GLY A 228 -6.02 10.33 9.47
N GLN A 229 -5.97 9.05 9.86
CA GLN A 229 -4.93 8.51 10.75
C GLN A 229 -3.84 7.76 9.98
N LEU A 230 -2.62 7.81 10.54
CA LEU A 230 -1.49 6.96 10.19
C LEU A 230 -1.24 5.98 11.34
N ILE A 231 -1.35 4.70 11.06
CA ILE A 231 -1.03 3.63 12.02
C ILE A 231 0.34 3.05 11.63
N ASN A 232 1.37 3.33 12.43
CA ASN A 232 2.69 2.77 12.23
C ASN A 232 2.76 1.34 12.79
N ILE A 233 3.07 0.37 11.92
CA ILE A 233 3.38 -1.01 12.26
C ILE A 233 4.84 -1.23 11.88
N ASP A 234 5.77 -0.81 12.75
CA ASP A 234 7.17 -0.62 12.37
C ASP A 234 8.17 -1.01 13.46
N SER A 235 7.73 -1.73 14.48
CA SER A 235 8.54 -2.14 15.63
C SER A 235 9.20 -0.95 16.37
N GLY A 236 8.58 0.23 16.28
CA GLY A 236 9.05 1.46 16.91
C GLY A 236 10.08 2.24 16.07
N GLN A 237 10.32 1.86 14.81
CA GLN A 237 11.31 2.52 13.96
C GLN A 237 11.04 4.02 13.79
N HIS A 238 9.77 4.46 13.78
CA HIS A 238 9.39 5.88 13.65
C HIS A 238 9.87 6.76 14.82
N LEU A 239 10.27 6.20 15.95
CA LEU A 239 10.78 6.94 17.10
C LEU A 239 12.21 7.50 16.87
N GLY A 240 12.80 7.32 15.70
CA GLY A 240 14.10 7.88 15.32
C GLY A 240 15.30 7.12 15.85
N TRP A 241 15.08 6.09 16.62
CA TRP A 241 16.15 5.35 17.31
C TRP A 241 17.13 4.64 16.37
N ALA A 242 16.67 4.18 15.21
CA ALA A 242 17.48 3.41 14.27
C ALA A 242 18.38 4.25 13.35
N GLN A 243 18.35 5.57 13.46
CA GLN A 243 19.11 6.48 12.61
C GLN A 243 20.46 6.80 13.26
N GLY A 244 21.42 5.89 13.17
CA GLY A 244 22.79 6.18 13.57
C GLY A 244 23.50 7.11 12.60
N ASN A 245 24.44 7.94 13.10
CA ASN A 245 25.30 8.87 12.35
C ASN A 245 26.29 8.19 11.38
N ASN A 246 26.15 6.94 11.07
CA ASN A 246 27.07 6.23 10.21
C ASN A 246 26.79 6.54 8.74
N LYS A 247 27.64 7.40 8.16
CA LYS A 247 27.81 7.58 6.70
C LYS A 247 28.20 6.29 5.96
N LYS A 248 28.41 5.19 6.68
CA LYS A 248 28.69 3.86 6.12
C LYS A 248 27.41 3.06 6.14
N ILE A 249 26.85 2.93 4.91
CA ILE A 249 25.95 1.85 4.53
C ILE A 249 24.56 1.85 5.07
N ILE A 250 23.95 2.04 4.30
CA ILE A 250 22.98 1.32 3.50
C ILE A 250 22.81 -0.14 3.95
N ASP A 251 22.45 -0.27 5.23
CA ASP A 251 21.64 -1.42 5.64
C ASP A 251 20.14 -1.17 5.26
N GLU A 252 19.92 -0.16 4.51
CA GLU A 252 18.96 0.57 3.66
C GLU A 252 18.98 2.06 3.85
#